data_e79bccec08744fa7cc040ebc96d07ef8
#
_entry.id   e79bccec08744fa7cc040ebc96d07ef8
#
_cell.length_a   1.000
_cell.length_b   1.000
_cell.length_c   1.000
_cell.angle_alpha   90.00
_cell.angle_beta   90.00
_cell.angle_gamma   90.00
#
_symmetry.space_group_name_H-M   'P 1'
#
loop_
_entity.id
_entity.type
_entity.pdbx_description
1 polymer ?
#
loop_
_entity_poly.entity_id
_entity_poly.type
_entity_poly.pdbx_seq_one_letter_code
_entity_poly.pdbx_strand_id
1 'polypeptide(L)'
;MQATHPIPTPLQSIEQTVIEASRQLIEDKPFQRRHCRSAANFTRHRLMTLENTVVFILQKTVRSIQLHLHSFFDTLGLWAQSITPSAWCQARMKLQYSAFIELNQRAIVEQIYQPKSAFRVHRWRGLRLLGIDSSLIRLPNVEKIGQEFGWAECANNAGECGRYPQARLSALTDLLNRIVIEAAFVPWKQGERCVAAGHLAAMGPEDLAILDRGYACYWLLARFIACQRLFVCRCSKSSFSAVNELFKENKEGRSVIVKLVAHHKYKKAIEKGVLPPVITLRFVTVRLSTGELEVLATNLLDEQLYPTSEFAAIYQKRWGIETYYGVIKGRLDLENFTGRSSEAVRQDVYSTIFLSNLESVLIRPAQEQCETKSKSLKNPQQVNHAVSFHAIKSHLIALILSKEPLPQTIAKLQQLFLGNTVSSRPGREVPRLKQSVWRSYRYQRNVKKGVF
;
A
#
# COMPACT_ATOMS: atom_id res chain seq x y z
N MET A 1 -17.63 46.77 28.53
CA MET A 1 -17.09 45.39 28.54
C MET A 1 -17.23 44.83 27.11
N GLN A 2 -16.16 44.89 26.31
CA GLN A 2 -16.15 44.31 25.00
C GLN A 2 -15.91 42.78 25.13
N ALA A 3 -16.85 42.00 24.64
CA ALA A 3 -16.71 40.55 24.56
C ALA A 3 -15.60 40.22 23.58
N THR A 4 -14.47 39.72 24.05
CA THR A 4 -13.42 39.15 23.26
C THR A 4 -13.94 37.84 22.68
N HIS A 5 -14.30 37.82 21.39
CA HIS A 5 -14.55 36.60 20.65
C HIS A 5 -13.27 35.75 20.70
N PRO A 6 -13.35 34.46 21.05
CA PRO A 6 -12.19 33.59 20.99
C PRO A 6 -11.71 33.52 19.55
N ILE A 7 -10.43 33.83 19.33
CA ILE A 7 -9.75 33.64 18.04
C ILE A 7 -9.91 32.18 17.70
N PRO A 8 -10.47 31.81 16.51
CA PRO A 8 -10.59 30.41 16.13
C PRO A 8 -9.20 29.81 16.09
N THR A 9 -9.00 28.73 16.83
CA THR A 9 -7.76 27.92 16.81
C THR A 9 -7.48 27.58 15.35
N PRO A 10 -6.28 27.87 14.80
CA PRO A 10 -5.97 27.56 13.41
C PRO A 10 -6.20 26.06 13.20
N LEU A 11 -6.96 25.73 12.15
CA LEU A 11 -7.21 24.34 11.75
C LEU A 11 -5.86 23.62 11.64
N GLN A 12 -5.70 22.58 12.44
CA GLN A 12 -4.50 21.79 12.49
C GLN A 12 -4.27 21.12 11.10
N SER A 13 -3.05 21.17 10.59
CA SER A 13 -2.76 20.55 9.28
C SER A 13 -2.93 19.03 9.35
N ILE A 14 -3.21 18.39 8.23
CA ILE A 14 -3.40 16.92 8.18
C ILE A 14 -2.13 16.18 8.63
N GLU A 15 -0.95 16.72 8.30
CA GLU A 15 0.34 16.17 8.71
C GLU A 15 0.46 16.15 10.23
N GLN A 16 0.09 17.24 10.89
CA GLN A 16 0.06 17.34 12.35
C GLN A 16 -0.95 16.35 12.94
N THR A 17 -2.16 16.33 12.39
CA THR A 17 -3.24 15.43 12.83
C THR A 17 -2.81 13.96 12.78
N VAL A 18 -2.21 13.52 11.68
CA VAL A 18 -1.76 12.14 11.51
C VAL A 18 -0.63 11.79 12.47
N ILE A 19 0.34 12.69 12.66
CA ILE A 19 1.45 12.44 13.57
C ILE A 19 0.97 12.40 15.02
N GLU A 20 0.10 13.33 15.44
CA GLU A 20 -0.44 13.35 16.78
C GLU A 20 -1.34 12.15 17.05
N ALA A 21 -2.18 11.74 16.09
CA ALA A 21 -2.97 10.53 16.20
C ALA A 21 -2.06 9.29 16.36
N SER A 22 -0.92 9.26 15.64
CA SER A 22 0.07 8.19 15.78
C SER A 22 0.70 8.18 17.17
N ARG A 23 1.10 9.35 17.71
CA ARG A 23 1.64 9.50 19.05
C ARG A 23 0.65 9.01 20.11
N GLN A 24 -0.57 9.56 20.09
CA GLN A 24 -1.63 9.22 21.03
C GLN A 24 -1.95 7.73 21.02
N LEU A 25 -2.03 7.13 19.83
CA LEU A 25 -2.34 5.72 19.68
C LEU A 25 -1.24 4.82 20.25
N ILE A 26 0.03 5.14 20.00
CA ILE A 26 1.17 4.36 20.52
C ILE A 26 1.27 4.46 22.04
N GLU A 27 0.91 5.59 22.62
CA GLU A 27 0.89 5.82 24.07
C GLU A 27 -0.36 5.23 24.75
N ASP A 28 -1.44 4.96 24.00
CA ASP A 28 -2.70 4.46 24.51
C ASP A 28 -2.57 3.06 25.15
N LYS A 29 -2.91 2.94 26.43
CA LYS A 29 -2.80 1.67 27.18
C LYS A 29 -3.70 0.55 26.61
N PRO A 30 -4.95 0.79 26.20
CA PRO A 30 -5.76 -0.16 25.46
C PRO A 30 -5.09 -0.66 24.18
N PHE A 31 -4.50 0.22 23.34
CA PHE A 31 -3.72 -0.17 22.16
C PHE A 31 -2.54 -1.07 22.54
N GLN A 32 -1.74 -0.66 23.52
CA GLN A 32 -0.59 -1.42 23.99
C GLN A 32 -1.00 -2.84 24.42
N ARG A 33 -2.09 -2.96 25.20
CA ARG A 33 -2.60 -4.27 25.67
C ARG A 33 -3.06 -5.17 24.51
N ARG A 34 -3.74 -4.63 23.51
CA ARG A 34 -4.19 -5.40 22.33
C ARG A 34 -3.05 -5.95 21.51
N HIS A 35 -1.93 -5.23 21.44
CA HIS A 35 -0.81 -5.58 20.56
C HIS A 35 0.40 -6.16 21.27
N CYS A 36 0.33 -6.38 22.58
CA CYS A 36 1.30 -7.18 23.32
C CYS A 36 0.90 -8.66 23.32
N ARG A 37 1.90 -9.55 23.18
CA ARG A 37 1.66 -11.00 23.24
C ARG A 37 1.19 -11.48 24.61
N SER A 38 1.49 -10.73 25.66
CA SER A 38 1.11 -11.01 27.03
C SER A 38 0.92 -9.70 27.80
N ALA A 39 0.02 -9.69 28.76
CA ALA A 39 -0.23 -8.54 29.63
C ALA A 39 1.02 -8.13 30.45
N ALA A 40 1.97 -9.04 30.67
CA ALA A 40 3.23 -8.76 31.36
C ALA A 40 4.29 -8.10 30.47
N ASN A 41 4.03 -7.97 29.16
CA ASN A 41 4.99 -7.37 28.25
C ASN A 41 4.98 -5.84 28.37
N PHE A 42 6.17 -5.24 28.30
CA PHE A 42 6.40 -3.79 28.40
C PHE A 42 5.90 -3.13 29.70
N THR A 43 5.72 -3.91 30.77
CA THR A 43 5.28 -3.39 32.10
C THR A 43 6.44 -2.86 32.94
N ARG A 44 7.68 -3.30 32.67
CA ARG A 44 8.88 -2.88 33.42
C ARG A 44 9.52 -1.67 32.75
N HIS A 45 10.09 -0.76 33.55
CA HIS A 45 10.91 0.34 33.05
C HIS A 45 12.20 -0.20 32.42
N ARG A 46 12.17 -0.30 31.10
CA ARG A 46 13.32 -0.73 30.26
C ARG A 46 13.50 0.26 29.14
N LEU A 47 14.72 0.33 28.59
CA LEU A 47 15.05 1.19 27.45
C LEU A 47 14.19 0.91 26.21
N MET A 48 13.94 -0.37 25.92
CA MET A 48 13.00 -0.75 24.86
C MET A 48 11.58 -0.82 25.39
N THR A 49 10.93 0.33 25.44
CA THR A 49 9.49 0.44 25.63
C THR A 49 8.75 -0.03 24.38
N LEU A 50 7.41 -0.09 24.44
CA LEU A 50 6.60 -0.41 23.25
C LEU A 50 6.78 0.69 22.19
N GLU A 51 6.75 1.95 22.60
CA GLU A 51 6.89 3.13 21.74
C GLU A 51 8.26 3.10 21.00
N ASN A 52 9.35 2.89 21.74
CA ASN A 52 10.70 2.76 21.19
C ASN A 52 10.79 1.56 20.24
N THR A 53 10.12 0.44 20.56
CA THR A 53 10.08 -0.76 19.72
C THR A 53 9.37 -0.49 18.40
N VAL A 54 8.22 0.18 18.42
CA VAL A 54 7.46 0.56 17.22
C VAL A 54 8.30 1.46 16.33
N VAL A 55 8.87 2.55 16.87
CA VAL A 55 9.65 3.51 16.07
C VAL A 55 10.91 2.90 15.51
N PHE A 56 11.60 2.04 16.28
CA PHE A 56 12.78 1.33 15.81
C PHE A 56 12.46 0.38 14.63
N ILE A 57 11.30 -0.30 14.65
CA ILE A 57 10.84 -1.12 13.51
C ILE A 57 10.54 -0.24 12.30
N LEU A 58 9.86 0.89 12.48
CA LEU A 58 9.54 1.84 11.41
C LEU A 58 10.80 2.38 10.71
N GLN A 59 11.87 2.64 11.44
CA GLN A 59 13.13 3.09 10.85
C GLN A 59 13.73 2.07 9.88
N LYS A 60 13.57 0.76 10.15
CA LYS A 60 14.01 -0.35 9.27
C LYS A 60 15.32 -0.04 8.54
N THR A 61 16.43 0.05 9.28
CA THR A 61 17.71 0.35 8.65
C THR A 61 18.38 -0.92 8.12
N VAL A 62 19.19 -0.78 7.08
CA VAL A 62 20.04 -1.85 6.52
C VAL A 62 21.38 -2.00 7.21
N ARG A 63 21.65 -1.17 8.23
CA ARG A 63 22.89 -1.20 9.02
C ARG A 63 22.91 -2.37 10.01
N SER A 64 24.06 -2.60 10.65
CA SER A 64 24.16 -3.49 11.81
C SER A 64 23.13 -3.10 12.87
N ILE A 65 22.43 -4.08 13.46
CA ILE A 65 21.46 -3.82 14.53
C ILE A 65 22.11 -3.07 15.68
N GLN A 66 23.35 -3.44 16.06
CA GLN A 66 24.05 -2.77 17.15
C GLN A 66 24.32 -1.29 16.83
N LEU A 67 24.83 -0.98 15.64
CA LEU A 67 25.06 0.40 15.22
C LEU A 67 23.76 1.21 15.15
N HIS A 68 22.67 0.58 14.71
CA HIS A 68 21.37 1.23 14.69
C HIS A 68 20.85 1.51 16.10
N LEU A 69 21.01 0.57 17.05
CA LEU A 69 20.65 0.76 18.45
C LEU A 69 21.42 1.91 19.07
N HIS A 70 22.73 1.99 18.84
CA HIS A 70 23.56 3.11 19.32
C HIS A 70 23.05 4.45 18.77
N SER A 71 22.86 4.58 17.46
CA SER A 71 22.33 5.79 16.84
C SER A 71 20.92 6.17 17.32
N PHE A 72 20.07 5.17 17.56
CA PHE A 72 18.72 5.38 18.07
C PHE A 72 18.73 5.97 19.48
N PHE A 73 19.49 5.38 20.40
CA PHE A 73 19.57 5.86 21.79
C PHE A 73 20.37 7.17 21.91
N ASP A 74 21.34 7.38 21.05
CA ASP A 74 22.04 8.67 20.94
C ASP A 74 21.07 9.80 20.57
N THR A 75 20.23 9.58 19.55
CA THR A 75 19.20 10.54 19.16
C THR A 75 18.17 10.82 20.27
N LEU A 76 17.93 9.86 21.17
CA LEU A 76 17.06 10.04 22.35
C LEU A 76 17.78 10.73 23.52
N GLY A 77 19.04 11.13 23.39
CA GLY A 77 19.85 11.69 24.45
C GLY A 77 20.32 10.65 25.50
N LEU A 78 20.28 9.37 25.14
CA LEU A 78 20.59 8.24 26.01
C LEU A 78 21.88 7.51 25.54
N TRP A 79 22.87 8.28 25.05
CA TRP A 79 24.07 7.75 24.42
C TRP A 79 24.89 6.81 25.31
N ALA A 80 24.87 7.03 26.63
CA ALA A 80 25.60 6.18 27.62
C ALA A 80 24.88 4.85 27.88
N GLN A 81 23.62 4.69 27.39
CA GLN A 81 22.82 3.50 27.60
C GLN A 81 22.73 2.72 26.29
N SER A 82 23.09 1.47 26.30
CA SER A 82 22.99 0.60 25.16
C SER A 82 22.32 -0.72 25.52
N ILE A 83 21.66 -1.31 24.53
CA ILE A 83 21.13 -2.66 24.64
C ILE A 83 21.76 -3.56 23.59
N THR A 84 21.80 -4.84 23.87
CA THR A 84 22.31 -5.82 22.92
C THR A 84 21.28 -6.13 21.82
N PRO A 85 21.71 -6.59 20.63
CA PRO A 85 20.81 -7.10 19.60
C PRO A 85 19.87 -8.21 20.08
N SER A 86 20.35 -9.03 21.04
CA SER A 86 19.52 -10.07 21.67
C SER A 86 18.37 -9.47 22.49
N ALA A 87 18.66 -8.45 23.31
CA ALA A 87 17.63 -7.75 24.09
C ALA A 87 16.60 -7.05 23.18
N TRP A 88 17.06 -6.46 22.07
CA TRP A 88 16.19 -5.92 21.02
C TRP A 88 15.29 -7.00 20.44
N CYS A 89 15.84 -8.13 20.00
CA CYS A 89 15.04 -9.23 19.43
C CYS A 89 13.98 -9.73 20.42
N GLN A 90 14.32 -9.83 21.72
CA GLN A 90 13.37 -10.18 22.77
C GLN A 90 12.28 -9.13 22.95
N ALA A 91 12.60 -7.85 22.90
CA ALA A 91 11.60 -6.76 22.96
C ALA A 91 10.65 -6.83 21.75
N ARG A 92 11.21 -6.92 20.54
CA ARG A 92 10.47 -7.05 19.30
C ARG A 92 9.49 -8.22 19.31
N MET A 93 9.88 -9.37 19.82
CA MET A 93 9.04 -10.56 19.89
C MET A 93 7.80 -10.40 20.80
N LYS A 94 7.75 -9.37 21.64
CA LYS A 94 6.61 -9.07 22.52
C LYS A 94 5.52 -8.28 21.81
N LEU A 95 5.85 -7.58 20.72
CA LEU A 95 4.93 -6.77 19.94
C LEU A 95 4.29 -7.62 18.83
N GLN A 96 2.99 -7.49 18.60
CA GLN A 96 2.28 -8.12 17.49
C GLN A 96 2.29 -7.20 16.25
N TYR A 97 2.38 -7.78 15.05
CA TYR A 97 2.34 -7.04 13.78
C TYR A 97 1.05 -6.24 13.57
N SER A 98 -0.05 -6.67 14.20
CA SER A 98 -1.35 -6.00 14.15
C SER A 98 -1.31 -4.56 14.68
N ALA A 99 -0.30 -4.19 15.48
CA ALA A 99 -0.06 -2.81 15.88
C ALA A 99 0.12 -1.88 14.68
N PHE A 100 0.86 -2.30 13.67
CA PHE A 100 1.08 -1.49 12.46
C PHE A 100 -0.15 -1.43 11.56
N ILE A 101 -1.01 -2.46 11.58
CA ILE A 101 -2.30 -2.43 10.90
C ILE A 101 -3.21 -1.39 11.56
N GLU A 102 -3.37 -1.44 12.89
CA GLU A 102 -4.22 -0.49 13.62
C GLU A 102 -3.66 0.94 13.52
N LEU A 103 -2.34 1.13 13.59
CA LEU A 103 -1.70 2.43 13.34
C LEU A 103 -2.06 2.98 11.96
N ASN A 104 -1.95 2.17 10.91
CA ASN A 104 -2.32 2.59 9.57
C ASN A 104 -3.79 2.99 9.48
N GLN A 105 -4.69 2.20 10.04
CA GLN A 105 -6.13 2.45 9.99
C GLN A 105 -6.52 3.69 10.78
N ARG A 106 -6.17 3.76 12.07
CA ARG A 106 -6.67 4.81 12.96
C ARG A 106 -5.92 6.12 12.86
N ALA A 107 -4.59 6.06 12.68
CA ALA A 107 -3.79 7.27 12.65
C ALA A 107 -3.67 7.88 11.24
N ILE A 108 -3.90 7.11 10.16
CA ILE A 108 -3.79 7.65 8.79
C ILE A 108 -5.13 7.55 8.06
N VAL A 109 -5.63 6.34 7.80
CA VAL A 109 -6.80 6.15 6.92
C VAL A 109 -8.03 6.86 7.47
N GLU A 110 -8.38 6.64 8.75
CA GLU A 110 -9.52 7.31 9.40
C GLU A 110 -9.34 8.83 9.42
N GLN A 111 -8.12 9.33 9.72
CA GLN A 111 -7.88 10.78 9.76
C GLN A 111 -8.04 11.45 8.40
N ILE A 112 -7.67 10.75 7.31
CA ILE A 112 -7.80 11.26 5.94
C ILE A 112 -9.26 11.28 5.48
N TYR A 113 -10.01 10.21 5.74
CA TYR A 113 -11.35 10.03 5.15
C TYR A 113 -12.51 10.44 6.06
N GLN A 114 -12.24 10.94 7.26
CA GLN A 114 -13.30 11.50 8.11
C GLN A 114 -13.90 12.78 7.51
N PRO A 115 -15.20 13.09 7.76
CA PRO A 115 -15.90 14.21 7.11
C PRO A 115 -15.28 15.59 7.33
N LYS A 116 -14.59 15.80 8.45
CA LYS A 116 -13.95 17.08 8.81
C LYS A 116 -12.43 17.08 8.59
N SER A 117 -11.91 16.15 7.78
CA SER A 117 -10.48 16.08 7.52
C SER A 117 -9.98 17.31 6.78
N ALA A 118 -8.82 17.82 7.17
CA ALA A 118 -8.09 18.83 6.40
C ALA A 118 -7.48 18.29 5.12
N PHE A 119 -7.49 16.97 4.91
CA PHE A 119 -6.99 16.33 3.69
C PHE A 119 -8.01 16.45 2.56
N ARG A 120 -7.63 17.15 1.48
CA ARG A 120 -8.46 17.23 0.29
C ARG A 120 -8.41 15.90 -0.47
N VAL A 121 -9.44 15.07 -0.28
CA VAL A 121 -9.58 13.79 -0.98
C VAL A 121 -9.93 14.03 -2.45
N HIS A 122 -9.07 13.57 -3.36
CA HIS A 122 -9.35 13.59 -4.80
C HIS A 122 -10.29 12.44 -5.16
N ARG A 123 -11.33 12.73 -5.95
CA ARG A 123 -12.34 11.78 -6.38
C ARG A 123 -12.61 11.94 -7.88
N TRP A 124 -13.07 10.89 -8.51
CA TRP A 124 -13.59 10.94 -9.88
C TRP A 124 -15.12 10.82 -9.82
N ARG A 125 -15.82 11.84 -10.26
CA ARG A 125 -17.30 11.89 -10.22
C ARG A 125 -17.90 11.51 -8.85
N GLY A 126 -17.29 12.01 -7.78
CA GLY A 126 -17.67 11.67 -6.42
C GLY A 126 -17.15 10.32 -5.91
N LEU A 127 -16.63 9.46 -6.77
CA LEU A 127 -16.11 8.15 -6.42
C LEU A 127 -14.62 8.19 -6.08
N ARG A 128 -14.21 7.39 -5.08
CA ARG A 128 -12.82 7.13 -4.74
C ARG A 128 -12.32 5.97 -5.64
N LEU A 129 -11.23 6.19 -6.36
CA LEU A 129 -10.66 5.17 -7.26
C LEU A 129 -9.71 4.26 -6.52
N LEU A 130 -10.07 2.99 -6.35
CA LEU A 130 -9.29 2.00 -5.62
C LEU A 130 -8.68 0.97 -6.56
N GLY A 131 -7.35 0.87 -6.56
CA GLY A 131 -6.65 -0.23 -7.24
C GLY A 131 -6.59 -1.46 -6.33
N ILE A 132 -6.90 -2.63 -6.86
CA ILE A 132 -6.62 -3.91 -6.23
C ILE A 132 -5.62 -4.66 -7.09
N ASP A 133 -4.48 -4.99 -6.49
CA ASP A 133 -3.45 -5.80 -7.16
C ASP A 133 -2.65 -6.57 -6.11
N SER A 134 -1.88 -7.56 -6.54
CA SER A 134 -1.01 -8.30 -5.64
C SER A 134 0.40 -8.46 -6.20
N SER A 135 1.36 -8.55 -5.28
CA SER A 135 2.75 -8.81 -5.61
C SER A 135 3.29 -9.95 -4.77
N LEU A 136 4.09 -10.82 -5.39
CA LEU A 136 4.79 -11.86 -4.69
C LEU A 136 6.03 -11.27 -4.00
N ILE A 137 6.17 -11.57 -2.72
CA ILE A 137 7.24 -11.09 -1.85
C ILE A 137 8.12 -12.28 -1.47
N ARG A 138 9.41 -12.16 -1.76
CA ARG A 138 10.39 -13.15 -1.34
C ARG A 138 10.70 -12.97 0.14
N LEU A 139 10.73 -14.08 0.88
CA LEU A 139 10.91 -14.11 2.32
C LEU A 139 12.29 -14.66 2.71
N PRO A 140 12.74 -14.43 3.96
CA PRO A 140 13.95 -15.05 4.49
C PRO A 140 13.89 -16.57 4.38
N ASN A 141 14.99 -17.20 3.96
CA ASN A 141 15.07 -18.64 3.81
C ASN A 141 15.19 -19.32 5.18
N VAL A 142 14.04 -19.52 5.81
CA VAL A 142 13.89 -20.16 7.14
C VAL A 142 12.76 -21.18 7.03
N GLU A 143 12.99 -22.39 7.52
CA GLU A 143 12.05 -23.50 7.38
C GLU A 143 10.64 -23.16 7.91
N LYS A 144 10.53 -22.58 9.11
CA LYS A 144 9.25 -22.17 9.70
C LYS A 144 8.49 -21.15 8.85
N ILE A 145 9.22 -20.24 8.18
CA ILE A 145 8.62 -19.25 7.27
C ILE A 145 8.10 -19.96 6.02
N GLY A 146 8.88 -20.89 5.46
CA GLY A 146 8.46 -21.67 4.30
C GLY A 146 7.27 -22.58 4.57
N GLN A 147 7.18 -23.16 5.78
CA GLN A 147 6.02 -23.95 6.19
C GLN A 147 4.74 -23.11 6.30
N GLU A 148 4.85 -21.89 6.78
CA GLU A 148 3.70 -20.99 6.95
C GLU A 148 3.24 -20.33 5.66
N PHE A 149 4.17 -19.74 4.89
CA PHE A 149 3.83 -18.98 3.70
C PHE A 149 3.90 -19.77 2.39
N GLY A 150 4.57 -20.91 2.42
CA GLY A 150 4.78 -21.78 1.27
C GLY A 150 6.14 -21.57 0.61
N TRP A 151 6.57 -22.61 -0.08
CA TRP A 151 7.81 -22.68 -0.84
C TRP A 151 7.52 -22.46 -2.32
N ALA A 152 8.26 -21.57 -2.96
CA ALA A 152 8.34 -21.45 -4.40
C ALA A 152 9.61 -22.14 -4.89
N GLU A 153 9.50 -22.85 -6.01
CA GLU A 153 10.61 -23.55 -6.65
C GLU A 153 11.22 -22.68 -7.75
N CYS A 154 12.50 -22.81 -7.95
CA CYS A 154 13.20 -22.22 -9.08
C CYS A 154 14.23 -23.21 -9.60
N ALA A 155 14.34 -23.30 -10.93
CA ALA A 155 15.42 -24.01 -11.61
C ALA A 155 16.37 -23.00 -12.25
N ASN A 156 17.66 -23.32 -12.32
CA ASN A 156 18.61 -22.58 -13.14
C ASN A 156 18.69 -23.18 -14.56
N ASN A 157 19.44 -22.54 -15.43
CA ASN A 157 19.66 -23.04 -16.80
C ASN A 157 20.47 -24.36 -16.84
N ALA A 158 21.08 -24.77 -15.72
CA ALA A 158 21.79 -26.03 -15.55
C ALA A 158 20.91 -27.14 -14.92
N GLY A 159 19.61 -26.89 -14.74
CA GLY A 159 18.67 -27.86 -14.18
C GLY A 159 18.73 -28.04 -12.66
N GLU A 160 19.59 -27.29 -11.95
CA GLU A 160 19.61 -27.34 -10.49
C GLU A 160 18.36 -26.66 -9.92
N CYS A 161 17.61 -27.36 -9.09
CA CYS A 161 16.41 -26.85 -8.45
C CYS A 161 16.74 -26.31 -7.05
N GLY A 162 16.19 -25.12 -6.75
CA GLY A 162 16.24 -24.52 -5.45
C GLY A 162 14.85 -24.11 -4.99
N ARG A 163 14.66 -23.92 -3.66
CA ARG A 163 13.41 -23.41 -3.11
C ARG A 163 13.65 -22.20 -2.23
N TYR A 164 12.67 -21.33 -2.16
CA TYR A 164 12.67 -20.18 -1.27
C TYR A 164 11.25 -19.89 -0.77
N PRO A 165 11.09 -19.39 0.47
CA PRO A 165 9.79 -18.99 0.99
C PRO A 165 9.27 -17.76 0.24
N GLN A 166 7.97 -17.76 -0.03
CA GLN A 166 7.31 -16.66 -0.73
C GLN A 166 5.93 -16.40 -0.14
N ALA A 167 5.52 -15.15 -0.08
CA ALA A 167 4.18 -14.73 0.31
C ALA A 167 3.55 -13.86 -0.77
N ARG A 168 2.24 -13.70 -0.71
CA ARG A 168 1.47 -12.75 -1.51
C ARG A 168 1.12 -11.54 -0.65
N LEU A 169 1.48 -10.36 -1.11
CA LEU A 169 0.99 -9.09 -0.58
C LEU A 169 -0.04 -8.53 -1.56
N SER A 170 -1.29 -8.43 -1.13
CA SER A 170 -2.37 -7.80 -1.88
C SER A 170 -2.72 -6.48 -1.20
N ALA A 171 -2.88 -5.41 -1.98
CA ALA A 171 -3.22 -4.09 -1.46
C ALA A 171 -4.46 -3.52 -2.14
N LEU A 172 -5.30 -2.88 -1.34
CA LEU A 172 -6.39 -1.99 -1.75
C LEU A 172 -5.89 -0.56 -1.59
N THR A 173 -5.63 0.13 -2.69
CA THR A 173 -4.94 1.43 -2.70
C THR A 173 -5.79 2.50 -3.35
N ASP A 174 -5.98 3.63 -2.69
CA ASP A 174 -6.55 4.83 -3.32
C ASP A 174 -5.53 5.40 -4.33
N LEU A 175 -5.87 5.29 -5.60
CA LEU A 175 -5.00 5.62 -6.72
C LEU A 175 -4.77 7.12 -6.90
N LEU A 176 -5.77 7.94 -6.54
CA LEU A 176 -5.69 9.40 -6.67
C LEU A 176 -4.98 10.05 -5.49
N ASN A 177 -5.09 9.44 -4.31
CA ASN A 177 -4.53 9.99 -3.08
C ASN A 177 -3.28 9.23 -2.60
N ARG A 178 -2.91 8.12 -3.27
CA ARG A 178 -1.74 7.27 -2.97
C ARG A 178 -1.73 6.73 -1.55
N ILE A 179 -2.90 6.32 -1.05
CA ILE A 179 -3.08 5.78 0.29
C ILE A 179 -3.48 4.31 0.21
N VAL A 180 -2.75 3.44 0.87
CA VAL A 180 -3.15 2.04 1.06
C VAL A 180 -4.22 1.98 2.13
N ILE A 181 -5.43 1.64 1.71
CA ILE A 181 -6.59 1.52 2.61
C ILE A 181 -6.48 0.25 3.44
N GLU A 182 -6.14 -0.86 2.78
CA GLU A 182 -6.00 -2.18 3.40
C GLU A 182 -4.95 -3.00 2.67
N ALA A 183 -4.30 -3.92 3.38
CA ALA A 183 -3.40 -4.89 2.79
C ALA A 183 -3.54 -6.26 3.45
N ALA A 184 -3.46 -7.31 2.63
CA ALA A 184 -3.45 -8.70 3.06
C ALA A 184 -2.10 -9.35 2.72
N PHE A 185 -1.44 -9.89 3.73
CA PHE A 185 -0.18 -10.62 3.58
C PHE A 185 -0.38 -12.09 3.91
N VAL A 186 -0.45 -12.91 2.87
CA VAL A 186 -0.96 -14.30 2.93
C VAL A 186 0.00 -15.29 2.27
N PRO A 187 -0.15 -16.61 2.51
CA PRO A 187 0.59 -17.63 1.77
C PRO A 187 0.47 -17.43 0.25
N TRP A 188 1.57 -17.58 -0.47
CA TRP A 188 1.62 -17.26 -1.90
C TRP A 188 0.68 -18.10 -2.76
N LYS A 189 0.37 -19.34 -2.33
CA LYS A 189 -0.56 -20.26 -3.01
C LYS A 189 -2.02 -19.83 -2.90
N GLN A 190 -2.35 -18.93 -1.97
CA GLN A 190 -3.71 -18.41 -1.87
C GLN A 190 -4.05 -17.62 -3.14
N GLY A 191 -5.13 -18.03 -3.78
CA GLY A 191 -5.53 -17.46 -5.08
C GLY A 191 -5.76 -15.96 -5.02
N GLU A 192 -5.18 -15.23 -5.95
CA GLU A 192 -5.22 -13.77 -6.03
C GLU A 192 -6.66 -13.21 -6.00
N ARG A 193 -7.58 -13.85 -6.74
CA ARG A 193 -9.00 -13.46 -6.78
C ARG A 193 -9.70 -13.64 -5.43
N CYS A 194 -9.31 -14.68 -4.66
CA CYS A 194 -9.86 -14.90 -3.32
C CYS A 194 -9.41 -13.81 -2.35
N VAL A 195 -8.14 -13.39 -2.45
CA VAL A 195 -7.60 -12.31 -1.62
C VAL A 195 -8.26 -10.98 -2.00
N ALA A 196 -8.44 -10.71 -3.30
CA ALA A 196 -9.14 -9.53 -3.80
C ALA A 196 -10.60 -9.45 -3.29
N ALA A 197 -11.30 -10.58 -3.24
CA ALA A 197 -12.65 -10.63 -2.66
C ALA A 197 -12.68 -10.29 -1.16
N GLY A 198 -11.58 -10.53 -0.43
CA GLY A 198 -11.45 -10.12 0.96
C GLY A 198 -11.48 -8.61 1.15
N HIS A 199 -10.93 -7.85 0.20
CA HIS A 199 -10.92 -6.38 0.26
C HIS A 199 -12.31 -5.72 0.12
N LEU A 200 -13.33 -6.46 -0.34
CA LEU A 200 -14.69 -5.92 -0.48
C LEU A 200 -15.28 -5.41 0.83
N ALA A 201 -14.86 -5.97 1.96
CA ALA A 201 -15.30 -5.53 3.29
C ALA A 201 -14.77 -4.13 3.66
N ALA A 202 -13.61 -3.75 3.13
CA ALA A 202 -12.99 -2.45 3.36
C ALA A 202 -13.46 -1.37 2.36
N MET A 203 -14.27 -1.75 1.37
CA MET A 203 -14.83 -0.82 0.37
C MET A 203 -16.18 -0.28 0.81
N GLY A 204 -16.41 1.01 0.55
CA GLY A 204 -17.70 1.69 0.72
C GLY A 204 -18.52 1.77 -0.58
N PRO A 205 -19.74 2.34 -0.51
CA PRO A 205 -20.60 2.52 -1.70
C PRO A 205 -20.05 3.55 -2.71
N GLU A 206 -19.22 4.49 -2.24
CA GLU A 206 -18.57 5.52 -3.07
C GLU A 206 -17.17 5.08 -3.56
N ASP A 207 -16.88 3.79 -3.57
CA ASP A 207 -15.62 3.24 -4.02
C ASP A 207 -15.77 2.52 -5.36
N LEU A 208 -14.86 2.83 -6.28
CA LEU A 208 -14.77 2.20 -7.59
C LEU A 208 -13.45 1.43 -7.68
N ALA A 209 -13.50 0.10 -7.68
CA ALA A 209 -12.33 -0.74 -7.86
C ALA A 209 -11.87 -0.75 -9.31
N ILE A 210 -10.57 -0.57 -9.55
CA ILE A 210 -9.93 -0.71 -10.85
C ILE A 210 -9.09 -1.97 -10.84
N LEU A 211 -9.45 -2.93 -11.70
CA LEU A 211 -8.94 -4.30 -11.70
C LEU A 211 -8.24 -4.65 -13.01
N ASP A 212 -7.14 -5.42 -12.93
CA ASP A 212 -6.46 -5.94 -14.12
C ASP A 212 -7.20 -7.17 -14.68
N ARG A 213 -6.81 -7.59 -15.89
CA ARG A 213 -7.36 -8.75 -16.63
C ARG A 213 -7.34 -10.07 -15.85
N GLY A 214 -6.39 -10.21 -14.90
CA GLY A 214 -6.32 -11.39 -14.02
C GLY A 214 -7.56 -11.60 -13.17
N TYR A 215 -8.30 -10.54 -12.88
CA TYR A 215 -9.50 -10.53 -12.04
C TYR A 215 -10.81 -10.74 -12.83
N ALA A 216 -10.81 -10.68 -14.15
CA ALA A 216 -11.99 -10.80 -15.00
C ALA A 216 -12.55 -12.23 -14.99
N CYS A 217 -13.40 -12.54 -14.01
CA CYS A 217 -14.13 -13.80 -13.94
C CYS A 217 -15.50 -13.59 -13.30
N TYR A 218 -16.48 -14.41 -13.71
CA TYR A 218 -17.86 -14.32 -13.21
C TYR A 218 -17.91 -14.29 -11.68
N TRP A 219 -17.20 -15.21 -11.02
CA TRP A 219 -17.23 -15.35 -9.57
C TRP A 219 -16.87 -14.05 -8.84
N LEU A 220 -15.78 -13.41 -9.21
CA LEU A 220 -15.33 -12.19 -8.53
C LEU A 220 -16.26 -11.01 -8.84
N LEU A 221 -16.63 -10.81 -10.12
CA LEU A 221 -17.50 -9.71 -10.52
C LEU A 221 -18.90 -9.84 -9.90
N ALA A 222 -19.42 -11.06 -9.81
CA ALA A 222 -20.66 -11.35 -9.11
C ALA A 222 -20.58 -11.06 -7.60
N ARG A 223 -19.42 -11.29 -6.97
CA ARG A 223 -19.17 -10.91 -5.57
C ARG A 223 -19.20 -9.39 -5.38
N PHE A 224 -18.58 -8.63 -6.28
CA PHE A 224 -18.65 -7.16 -6.26
C PHE A 224 -20.11 -6.68 -6.31
N ILE A 225 -20.92 -7.25 -7.24
CA ILE A 225 -22.33 -6.89 -7.38
C ILE A 225 -23.14 -7.29 -6.15
N ALA A 226 -22.96 -8.52 -5.62
CA ALA A 226 -23.63 -8.98 -4.42
C ALA A 226 -23.32 -8.12 -3.19
N CYS A 227 -22.12 -7.58 -3.10
CA CYS A 227 -21.71 -6.65 -2.05
C CYS A 227 -22.02 -5.18 -2.36
N GLN A 228 -22.70 -4.89 -3.48
CA GLN A 228 -23.00 -3.52 -3.93
C GLN A 228 -21.74 -2.64 -4.07
N ARG A 229 -20.67 -3.21 -4.61
CA ARG A 229 -19.41 -2.50 -4.87
C ARG A 229 -19.22 -2.25 -6.35
N LEU A 230 -18.69 -1.05 -6.67
CA LEU A 230 -18.47 -0.64 -8.05
C LEU A 230 -17.10 -1.12 -8.53
N PHE A 231 -17.00 -1.44 -9.81
CA PHE A 231 -15.73 -1.84 -10.42
C PHE A 231 -15.62 -1.48 -11.90
N VAL A 232 -14.37 -1.35 -12.35
CA VAL A 232 -13.95 -1.39 -13.75
C VAL A 232 -12.86 -2.45 -13.85
N CYS A 233 -13.06 -3.47 -14.66
CA CYS A 233 -12.14 -4.61 -14.80
C CYS A 233 -11.74 -4.79 -16.25
N ARG A 234 -10.43 -4.81 -16.53
CA ARG A 234 -9.92 -5.15 -17.86
C ARG A 234 -10.21 -6.61 -18.16
N CYS A 235 -10.62 -6.89 -19.39
CA CYS A 235 -10.93 -8.23 -19.85
C CYS A 235 -9.91 -8.73 -20.88
N SER A 236 -9.57 -10.01 -20.82
CA SER A 236 -8.88 -10.70 -21.92
C SER A 236 -9.90 -11.20 -22.94
N LYS A 237 -9.46 -11.48 -24.18
CA LYS A 237 -10.30 -12.03 -25.24
C LYS A 237 -11.09 -13.27 -24.82
N SER A 238 -10.54 -14.06 -23.91
CA SER A 238 -11.12 -15.31 -23.40
C SER A 238 -12.00 -15.13 -22.15
N SER A 239 -12.16 -13.91 -21.62
CA SER A 239 -12.90 -13.70 -20.37
C SER A 239 -14.38 -14.00 -20.51
N PHE A 240 -15.02 -13.50 -21.57
CA PHE A 240 -16.44 -13.66 -21.87
C PHE A 240 -16.67 -13.66 -23.39
N SER A 241 -17.74 -14.34 -23.89
CA SER A 241 -18.06 -14.37 -25.33
C SER A 241 -18.28 -12.97 -25.91
N ALA A 242 -19.05 -12.13 -25.24
CA ALA A 242 -19.29 -10.76 -25.67
C ALA A 242 -17.99 -9.93 -25.79
N VAL A 243 -17.01 -10.17 -24.93
CA VAL A 243 -15.69 -9.51 -24.99
C VAL A 243 -14.93 -9.94 -26.24
N ASN A 244 -14.99 -11.23 -26.59
CA ASN A 244 -14.32 -11.74 -27.79
C ASN A 244 -14.88 -11.10 -29.08
N GLU A 245 -16.21 -10.88 -29.13
CA GLU A 245 -16.88 -10.22 -30.26
C GLU A 245 -16.43 -8.75 -30.38
N LEU A 246 -16.38 -8.02 -29.26
CA LEU A 246 -15.90 -6.63 -29.25
C LEU A 246 -14.44 -6.51 -29.72
N PHE A 247 -13.59 -7.47 -29.38
CA PHE A 247 -12.21 -7.50 -29.89
C PHE A 247 -12.14 -7.79 -31.40
N LYS A 248 -13.08 -8.61 -31.93
CA LYS A 248 -13.16 -8.87 -33.39
C LYS A 248 -13.63 -7.64 -34.15
N GLU A 249 -14.62 -6.90 -33.60
CA GLU A 249 -15.07 -5.64 -34.19
C GLU A 249 -13.96 -4.58 -34.27
N ASN A 250 -13.02 -4.60 -33.33
CA ASN A 250 -11.88 -3.67 -33.21
C ASN A 250 -12.26 -2.19 -33.30
N LYS A 251 -13.42 -1.82 -32.75
CA LYS A 251 -13.94 -0.45 -32.72
C LYS A 251 -13.82 0.14 -31.34
N GLU A 252 -13.22 1.33 -31.24
CA GLU A 252 -13.16 2.11 -29.99
C GLU A 252 -14.52 2.78 -29.71
N GLY A 253 -14.78 3.07 -28.43
CA GLY A 253 -15.96 3.81 -28.00
C GLY A 253 -17.27 2.99 -28.02
N ARG A 254 -17.18 1.68 -28.23
CA ARG A 254 -18.36 0.80 -28.10
C ARG A 254 -18.75 0.63 -26.64
N SER A 255 -20.05 0.58 -26.41
CA SER A 255 -20.65 0.33 -25.11
C SER A 255 -21.80 -0.65 -25.29
N VAL A 256 -21.73 -1.78 -24.60
CA VAL A 256 -22.73 -2.86 -24.71
C VAL A 256 -23.10 -3.37 -23.33
N ILE A 257 -24.40 -3.44 -23.03
CA ILE A 257 -24.90 -4.02 -21.78
C ILE A 257 -25.31 -5.47 -22.04
N VAL A 258 -24.75 -6.38 -21.23
CA VAL A 258 -24.94 -7.83 -21.40
C VAL A 258 -25.36 -8.46 -20.07
N LYS A 259 -26.34 -9.36 -20.10
CA LYS A 259 -26.68 -10.25 -18.99
C LYS A 259 -25.86 -11.52 -19.09
N LEU A 260 -25.04 -11.78 -18.07
CA LEU A 260 -24.22 -12.99 -17.98
C LEU A 260 -24.88 -13.98 -17.00
N VAL A 261 -25.10 -15.22 -17.46
CA VAL A 261 -25.61 -16.30 -16.64
C VAL A 261 -24.46 -17.07 -16.01
N ALA A 262 -24.62 -17.42 -14.75
CA ALA A 262 -23.62 -18.19 -14.02
C ALA A 262 -23.43 -19.59 -14.61
N HIS A 263 -22.16 -20.00 -14.72
CA HIS A 263 -21.86 -21.37 -15.12
C HIS A 263 -22.30 -22.37 -14.01
N HIS A 264 -22.72 -23.58 -14.38
CA HIS A 264 -23.23 -24.61 -13.46
C HIS A 264 -22.31 -24.94 -12.28
N LYS A 265 -21.00 -24.80 -12.44
CA LYS A 265 -20.01 -24.97 -11.35
C LYS A 265 -20.25 -24.07 -10.14
N TYR A 266 -21.00 -22.98 -10.29
CA TYR A 266 -21.37 -22.05 -9.22
C TYR A 266 -22.71 -22.36 -8.55
N LYS A 267 -23.41 -23.43 -8.95
CA LYS A 267 -24.74 -23.81 -8.45
C LYS A 267 -24.82 -23.78 -6.91
N LYS A 268 -23.88 -24.44 -6.22
CA LYS A 268 -23.84 -24.45 -4.75
C LYS A 268 -23.68 -23.06 -4.11
N ALA A 269 -22.95 -22.16 -4.74
CA ALA A 269 -22.75 -20.79 -4.24
C ALA A 269 -24.00 -19.94 -4.45
N ILE A 270 -24.74 -20.18 -5.54
CA ILE A 270 -26.02 -19.53 -5.85
C ILE A 270 -27.12 -20.01 -4.90
N GLU A 271 -27.25 -21.32 -4.68
CA GLU A 271 -28.20 -21.92 -3.74
C GLU A 271 -28.01 -21.40 -2.31
N LYS A 272 -26.76 -21.10 -1.92
CA LYS A 272 -26.41 -20.51 -0.62
C LYS A 272 -26.58 -18.97 -0.57
N GLY A 273 -27.07 -18.35 -1.63
CA GLY A 273 -27.21 -16.89 -1.71
C GLY A 273 -25.89 -16.11 -1.75
N VAL A 274 -24.74 -16.78 -1.98
CA VAL A 274 -23.41 -16.14 -2.01
C VAL A 274 -23.17 -15.43 -3.34
N LEU A 275 -23.74 -15.94 -4.43
CA LEU A 275 -23.62 -15.38 -5.77
C LEU A 275 -24.99 -15.25 -6.44
N PRO A 276 -25.27 -14.17 -7.19
CA PRO A 276 -26.45 -14.07 -8.04
C PRO A 276 -26.35 -15.05 -9.22
N PRO A 277 -27.47 -15.60 -9.71
CA PRO A 277 -27.49 -16.49 -10.88
C PRO A 277 -27.23 -15.76 -12.20
N VAL A 278 -27.57 -14.47 -12.25
CA VAL A 278 -27.39 -13.59 -13.42
C VAL A 278 -26.80 -12.27 -12.95
N ILE A 279 -25.83 -11.75 -13.69
CA ILE A 279 -25.26 -10.41 -13.48
C ILE A 279 -25.41 -9.59 -14.76
N THR A 280 -25.67 -8.29 -14.62
CA THR A 280 -25.68 -7.35 -15.74
C THR A 280 -24.38 -6.55 -15.71
N LEU A 281 -23.66 -6.57 -16.83
CA LEU A 281 -22.42 -5.84 -17.01
C LEU A 281 -22.50 -4.95 -18.25
N ARG A 282 -21.83 -3.82 -18.18
CA ARG A 282 -21.51 -2.97 -19.31
C ARG A 282 -20.10 -3.25 -19.75
N PHE A 283 -19.88 -3.56 -21.02
CA PHE A 283 -18.58 -3.68 -21.65
C PHE A 283 -18.30 -2.45 -22.47
N VAL A 284 -17.15 -1.84 -22.23
CA VAL A 284 -16.69 -0.61 -22.88
C VAL A 284 -15.38 -0.86 -23.59
N THR A 285 -15.28 -0.48 -24.86
CA THR A 285 -14.02 -0.55 -25.62
C THR A 285 -13.28 0.78 -25.54
N VAL A 286 -12.02 0.72 -25.18
CA VAL A 286 -11.13 1.88 -25.07
C VAL A 286 -9.83 1.60 -25.81
N ARG A 287 -9.16 2.64 -26.31
CA ARG A 287 -7.82 2.53 -26.89
C ARG A 287 -6.81 3.13 -25.91
N LEU A 288 -5.81 2.36 -25.56
CA LEU A 288 -4.74 2.83 -24.69
C LEU A 288 -3.78 3.76 -25.48
N SER A 289 -2.95 4.50 -24.74
CA SER A 289 -1.89 5.33 -25.33
C SER A 289 -0.91 4.54 -26.22
N THR A 290 -0.80 3.23 -26.02
CA THR A 290 -0.03 2.30 -26.88
C THR A 290 -0.70 1.99 -28.22
N GLY A 291 -1.94 2.44 -28.46
CA GLY A 291 -2.74 2.13 -29.63
C GLY A 291 -3.50 0.78 -29.52
N GLU A 292 -3.30 -0.01 -28.47
CA GLU A 292 -3.98 -1.28 -28.26
C GLU A 292 -5.44 -1.08 -27.85
N LEU A 293 -6.36 -1.87 -28.46
CA LEU A 293 -7.75 -1.92 -28.04
C LEU A 293 -7.89 -2.76 -26.79
N GLU A 294 -8.60 -2.23 -25.80
CA GLU A 294 -8.93 -2.92 -24.56
C GLU A 294 -10.43 -2.94 -24.33
N VAL A 295 -10.90 -3.99 -23.68
CA VAL A 295 -12.31 -4.13 -23.28
C VAL A 295 -12.37 -4.12 -21.76
N LEU A 296 -13.17 -3.22 -21.23
CA LEU A 296 -13.40 -3.02 -19.80
C LEU A 296 -14.80 -3.48 -19.44
N ALA A 297 -14.95 -4.34 -18.43
CA ALA A 297 -16.22 -4.73 -17.84
C ALA A 297 -16.50 -3.86 -16.62
N THR A 298 -17.74 -3.41 -16.46
CA THR A 298 -18.15 -2.58 -15.32
C THR A 298 -19.62 -2.82 -14.95
N ASN A 299 -19.99 -2.51 -13.72
CA ASN A 299 -21.38 -2.38 -13.28
C ASN A 299 -21.86 -0.92 -13.23
N LEU A 300 -21.12 0.03 -13.77
CA LEU A 300 -21.54 1.41 -14.03
C LEU A 300 -22.39 1.43 -15.32
N LEU A 301 -23.68 1.19 -15.20
CA LEU A 301 -24.56 0.95 -16.35
C LEU A 301 -25.05 2.25 -17.02
N ASP A 302 -25.14 3.35 -16.30
CA ASP A 302 -25.61 4.64 -16.80
C ASP A 302 -24.53 5.33 -17.65
N GLU A 303 -24.79 5.45 -18.96
CA GLU A 303 -23.84 6.07 -19.90
C GLU A 303 -23.82 7.60 -19.82
N GLN A 304 -24.89 8.23 -19.36
CA GLN A 304 -24.93 9.69 -19.20
C GLN A 304 -24.11 10.08 -17.97
N LEU A 305 -24.26 9.34 -16.88
CA LEU A 305 -23.50 9.56 -15.65
C LEU A 305 -22.02 9.13 -15.81
N TYR A 306 -21.77 8.06 -16.58
CA TYR A 306 -20.42 7.49 -16.78
C TYR A 306 -20.12 7.35 -18.29
N PRO A 307 -19.74 8.44 -18.98
CA PRO A 307 -19.46 8.42 -20.41
C PRO A 307 -18.31 7.48 -20.79
N THR A 308 -18.50 6.76 -21.90
CA THR A 308 -17.52 5.81 -22.44
C THR A 308 -16.14 6.45 -22.64
N SER A 309 -16.07 7.71 -23.04
CA SER A 309 -14.82 8.46 -23.30
C SER A 309 -13.92 8.64 -22.07
N GLU A 310 -14.45 8.52 -20.85
CA GLU A 310 -13.66 8.70 -19.63
C GLU A 310 -12.97 7.41 -19.14
N PHE A 311 -13.42 6.24 -19.62
CA PHE A 311 -12.92 4.95 -19.11
C PHE A 311 -11.45 4.70 -19.40
N ALA A 312 -10.91 5.17 -20.53
CA ALA A 312 -9.49 5.08 -20.82
C ALA A 312 -8.65 5.80 -19.76
N ALA A 313 -9.04 7.04 -19.41
CA ALA A 313 -8.32 7.88 -18.46
C ALA A 313 -8.37 7.31 -17.04
N ILE A 314 -9.52 6.81 -16.58
CA ILE A 314 -9.62 6.20 -15.24
C ILE A 314 -8.88 4.86 -15.16
N TYR A 315 -8.97 4.04 -16.20
CA TYR A 315 -8.27 2.76 -16.23
C TYR A 315 -6.75 2.94 -16.24
N GLN A 316 -6.25 3.98 -16.91
CA GLN A 316 -4.82 4.32 -16.89
C GLN A 316 -4.30 4.57 -15.46
N LYS A 317 -5.13 5.05 -14.53
CA LYS A 317 -4.75 5.24 -13.12
C LYS A 317 -4.38 3.93 -12.41
N ARG A 318 -4.79 2.77 -12.93
CA ARG A 318 -4.40 1.45 -12.42
C ARG A 318 -2.88 1.29 -12.27
N TRP A 319 -2.11 1.87 -13.18
CA TRP A 319 -0.64 1.83 -13.10
C TRP A 319 -0.07 2.41 -11.79
N GLY A 320 -0.86 3.19 -11.06
CA GLY A 320 -0.49 3.72 -9.75
C GLY A 320 -0.17 2.62 -8.74
N ILE A 321 -0.90 1.49 -8.75
CA ILE A 321 -0.61 0.39 -7.82
C ILE A 321 0.65 -0.39 -8.20
N GLU A 322 0.97 -0.54 -9.50
CA GLU A 322 2.24 -1.13 -9.93
C GLU A 322 3.42 -0.24 -9.52
N THR A 323 3.27 1.07 -9.67
CA THR A 323 4.24 2.05 -9.19
C THR A 323 4.42 1.97 -7.68
N TYR A 324 3.34 1.80 -6.92
CA TYR A 324 3.38 1.59 -5.47
C TYR A 324 4.24 0.37 -5.10
N TYR A 325 4.03 -0.79 -5.72
CA TYR A 325 4.87 -1.96 -5.47
C TYR A 325 6.33 -1.72 -5.85
N GLY A 326 6.59 -0.99 -6.93
CA GLY A 326 7.93 -0.56 -7.31
C GLY A 326 8.61 0.29 -6.23
N VAL A 327 7.87 1.20 -5.62
CA VAL A 327 8.36 2.06 -4.53
C VAL A 327 8.66 1.25 -3.27
N ILE A 328 7.72 0.45 -2.76
CA ILE A 328 7.93 -0.30 -1.51
C ILE A 328 9.02 -1.37 -1.62
N LYS A 329 9.15 -2.02 -2.79
CA LYS A 329 10.20 -3.01 -3.04
C LYS A 329 11.57 -2.37 -3.29
N GLY A 330 11.59 -1.28 -4.06
CA GLY A 330 12.85 -0.67 -4.50
C GLY A 330 13.36 0.43 -3.59
N ARG A 331 12.48 1.30 -3.03
CA ARG A 331 12.88 2.44 -2.18
C ARG A 331 12.84 2.11 -0.69
N LEU A 332 11.87 1.31 -0.26
CA LEU A 332 11.74 0.88 1.13
C LEU A 332 12.38 -0.49 1.39
N ASP A 333 12.98 -1.10 0.36
CA ASP A 333 13.64 -2.41 0.46
C ASP A 333 12.78 -3.44 1.20
N LEU A 334 11.48 -3.57 0.79
CA LEU A 334 10.52 -4.42 1.49
C LEU A 334 11.05 -5.85 1.70
N GLU A 335 11.72 -6.42 0.70
CA GLU A 335 12.27 -7.78 0.73
C GLU A 335 13.57 -7.90 1.56
N ASN A 336 14.12 -6.80 2.07
CA ASN A 336 15.25 -6.80 2.99
C ASN A 336 14.75 -6.84 4.45
N PHE A 337 14.31 -8.01 4.87
CA PHE A 337 13.74 -8.22 6.20
C PHE A 337 14.76 -8.07 7.31
N THR A 338 14.35 -7.44 8.41
CA THR A 338 15.18 -7.20 9.60
C THR A 338 15.08 -8.30 10.64
N GLY A 339 14.18 -9.29 10.43
CA GLY A 339 13.98 -10.44 11.31
C GLY A 339 13.74 -11.74 10.55
N ARG A 340 13.90 -12.86 11.24
CA ARG A 340 13.83 -14.23 10.69
C ARG A 340 12.68 -15.06 11.31
N SER A 341 11.67 -14.42 11.87
CA SER A 341 10.42 -15.07 12.30
C SER A 341 9.25 -14.55 11.48
N SER A 342 8.19 -15.34 11.36
CA SER A 342 6.97 -14.94 10.64
C SER A 342 6.38 -13.65 11.20
N GLU A 343 6.43 -13.48 12.52
CA GLU A 343 5.98 -12.24 13.17
C GLU A 343 6.81 -11.03 12.75
N ALA A 344 8.15 -11.17 12.79
CA ALA A 344 9.04 -10.08 12.39
C ALA A 344 8.89 -9.74 10.90
N VAL A 345 8.65 -10.73 10.04
CA VAL A 345 8.35 -10.52 8.63
C VAL A 345 7.06 -9.71 8.45
N ARG A 346 5.98 -10.07 9.16
CA ARG A 346 4.72 -9.31 9.13
C ARG A 346 4.89 -7.89 9.68
N GLN A 347 5.63 -7.73 10.77
CA GLN A 347 5.95 -6.39 11.29
C GLN A 347 6.65 -5.53 10.25
N ASP A 348 7.68 -6.06 9.55
CA ASP A 348 8.40 -5.34 8.50
C ASP A 348 7.48 -4.98 7.30
N VAL A 349 6.53 -5.84 6.94
CA VAL A 349 5.57 -5.57 5.86
C VAL A 349 4.61 -4.44 6.25
N TYR A 350 3.92 -4.58 7.38
CA TYR A 350 2.90 -3.60 7.77
C TYR A 350 3.48 -2.27 8.23
N SER A 351 4.67 -2.26 8.85
CA SER A 351 5.40 -1.02 9.14
C SER A 351 5.83 -0.28 7.87
N THR A 352 6.18 -1.02 6.81
CA THR A 352 6.51 -0.44 5.51
C THR A 352 5.27 0.19 4.86
N ILE A 353 4.08 -0.43 4.99
CA ILE A 353 2.81 0.12 4.51
C ILE A 353 2.46 1.41 5.27
N PHE A 354 2.52 1.39 6.60
CA PHE A 354 2.30 2.59 7.41
C PHE A 354 3.26 3.72 7.00
N LEU A 355 4.55 3.42 6.84
CA LEU A 355 5.55 4.41 6.46
C LEU A 355 5.29 4.98 5.05
N SER A 356 4.81 4.15 4.11
CA SER A 356 4.48 4.63 2.77
C SER A 356 3.26 5.56 2.77
N ASN A 357 2.25 5.28 3.60
CA ASN A 357 1.11 6.16 3.77
C ASN A 357 1.47 7.46 4.51
N LEU A 358 2.30 7.36 5.54
CA LEU A 358 2.82 8.54 6.25
C LEU A 358 3.59 9.45 5.29
N GLU A 359 4.43 8.88 4.42
CA GLU A 359 5.14 9.64 3.39
C GLU A 359 4.17 10.32 2.44
N SER A 360 3.13 9.62 1.94
CA SER A 360 2.12 10.18 1.04
C SER A 360 1.41 11.40 1.65
N VAL A 361 1.16 11.38 2.96
CA VAL A 361 0.59 12.53 3.68
C VAL A 361 1.62 13.66 3.79
N LEU A 362 2.82 13.35 4.26
CA LEU A 362 3.83 14.36 4.55
C LEU A 362 4.36 15.08 3.30
N ILE A 363 4.45 14.39 2.15
CA ILE A 363 4.92 15.04 0.91
C ILE A 363 3.83 15.85 0.20
N ARG A 364 2.56 15.69 0.56
CA ARG A 364 1.43 16.22 -0.21
C ARG A 364 1.53 17.72 -0.50
N PRO A 365 1.79 18.61 0.47
CA PRO A 365 1.89 20.04 0.20
C PRO A 365 3.05 20.39 -0.75
N ALA A 366 4.21 19.74 -0.60
CA ALA A 366 5.35 19.93 -1.48
C ALA A 366 5.05 19.41 -2.90
N GLN A 367 4.35 18.28 -3.02
CA GLN A 367 3.97 17.70 -4.30
C GLN A 367 2.99 18.59 -5.06
N GLU A 368 1.98 19.16 -4.40
CA GLU A 368 1.02 20.11 -4.99
C GLU A 368 1.71 21.40 -5.47
N GLN A 369 2.71 21.90 -4.73
CA GLN A 369 3.53 23.01 -5.18
C GLN A 369 4.38 22.65 -6.41
N CYS A 370 4.96 21.44 -6.44
CA CYS A 370 5.70 20.93 -7.61
C CYS A 370 4.79 20.85 -8.86
N GLU A 371 3.59 20.32 -8.70
CA GLU A 371 2.60 20.19 -9.77
C GLU A 371 2.18 21.57 -10.32
N THR A 372 1.97 22.53 -9.42
CA THR A 372 1.63 23.90 -9.80
C THR A 372 2.76 24.57 -10.60
N LYS A 373 4.00 24.47 -10.13
CA LYS A 373 5.18 25.00 -10.82
C LYS A 373 5.44 24.29 -12.16
N SER A 374 5.09 23.00 -12.24
CA SER A 374 5.33 22.18 -13.43
C SER A 374 4.44 22.51 -14.62
N LYS A 375 3.34 23.26 -14.44
CA LYS A 375 2.44 23.65 -15.54
C LYS A 375 3.16 24.47 -16.64
N SER A 376 4.23 25.17 -16.28
CA SER A 376 5.07 25.96 -17.20
C SER A 376 6.32 25.21 -17.68
N LEU A 377 6.59 23.99 -17.21
CA LEU A 377 7.81 23.27 -17.50
C LEU A 377 7.59 22.18 -18.55
N LYS A 378 8.57 21.98 -19.44
CA LYS A 378 8.58 20.87 -20.40
C LYS A 378 8.50 19.50 -19.74
N ASN A 379 9.16 19.32 -18.59
CA ASN A 379 9.15 18.10 -17.81
C ASN A 379 8.58 18.40 -16.42
N PRO A 380 7.41 17.84 -16.07
CA PRO A 380 6.84 18.00 -14.74
C PRO A 380 7.80 17.57 -13.64
N GLN A 381 7.80 18.30 -12.53
CA GLN A 381 8.62 17.97 -11.35
C GLN A 381 7.77 17.23 -10.32
N GLN A 382 8.40 16.34 -9.59
CA GLN A 382 7.80 15.62 -8.47
C GLN A 382 8.81 15.51 -7.32
N VAL A 383 8.30 15.33 -6.11
CA VAL A 383 9.15 15.08 -4.94
C VAL A 383 9.97 13.80 -5.15
N ASN A 384 11.23 13.84 -4.75
CA ASN A 384 12.11 12.68 -4.83
C ASN A 384 11.82 11.70 -3.67
N HIS A 385 11.11 10.60 -3.97
CA HIS A 385 10.76 9.59 -2.98
C HIS A 385 11.97 8.96 -2.24
N ALA A 386 13.16 8.91 -2.85
CA ALA A 386 14.33 8.40 -2.14
C ALA A 386 14.75 9.35 -1.01
N VAL A 387 14.65 10.66 -1.26
CA VAL A 387 14.95 11.69 -0.27
C VAL A 387 13.87 11.76 0.80
N SER A 388 12.58 11.76 0.41
CA SER A 388 11.48 11.86 1.37
C SER A 388 11.45 10.68 2.34
N PHE A 389 11.57 9.43 1.86
CA PHE A 389 11.63 8.26 2.75
C PHE A 389 12.82 8.28 3.68
N HIS A 390 14.01 8.66 3.18
CA HIS A 390 15.19 8.78 4.02
C HIS A 390 15.00 9.85 5.11
N ALA A 391 14.53 11.02 4.73
CA ALA A 391 14.29 12.13 5.66
C ALA A 391 13.25 11.77 6.72
N ILE A 392 12.12 11.18 6.33
CA ILE A 392 11.08 10.76 7.27
C ILE A 392 11.64 9.72 8.25
N LYS A 393 12.33 8.68 7.78
CA LYS A 393 12.95 7.67 8.65
C LYS A 393 13.95 8.28 9.66
N SER A 394 14.75 9.24 9.21
CA SER A 394 15.71 9.93 10.07
C SER A 394 15.05 10.82 11.12
N HIS A 395 13.85 11.33 10.85
CA HIS A 395 13.11 12.19 11.78
C HIS A 395 12.01 11.47 12.55
N LEU A 396 11.83 10.13 12.42
CA LEU A 396 10.76 9.40 13.11
C LEU A 396 10.79 9.57 14.63
N ILE A 397 11.96 9.65 15.24
CA ILE A 397 12.11 9.90 16.69
C ILE A 397 11.52 11.28 17.03
N ALA A 398 11.90 12.31 16.28
CA ALA A 398 11.36 13.67 16.49
C ALA A 398 9.84 13.73 16.20
N LEU A 399 9.38 13.05 15.16
CA LEU A 399 7.97 13.03 14.79
C LEU A 399 7.09 12.25 15.77
N ILE A 400 7.55 11.12 16.31
CA ILE A 400 6.71 10.20 17.09
C ILE A 400 7.02 10.21 18.58
N LEU A 401 8.30 10.28 18.98
CA LEU A 401 8.71 10.14 20.40
C LEU A 401 9.05 11.46 21.09
N SER A 402 9.42 12.50 20.33
CA SER A 402 9.78 13.80 20.90
C SER A 402 8.54 14.59 21.29
N LYS A 403 8.68 15.42 22.33
CA LYS A 403 7.69 16.42 22.73
C LYS A 403 7.91 17.77 22.04
N GLU A 404 8.89 17.88 21.14
CA GLU A 404 9.13 19.10 20.38
C GLU A 404 7.94 19.49 19.51
N PRO A 405 7.75 20.80 19.24
CA PRO A 405 6.67 21.29 18.40
C PRO A 405 6.74 20.73 16.99
N LEU A 406 5.71 20.00 16.57
CA LEU A 406 5.60 19.39 15.24
C LEU A 406 5.72 20.37 14.07
N PRO A 407 5.16 21.61 14.15
CA PRO A 407 5.22 22.53 13.02
C PRO A 407 6.65 22.81 12.51
N GLN A 408 7.63 22.91 13.41
CA GLN A 408 9.02 23.15 13.03
C GLN A 408 9.63 21.97 12.28
N THR A 409 9.42 20.75 12.77
CA THR A 409 9.92 19.53 12.13
C THR A 409 9.27 19.31 10.78
N ILE A 410 7.95 19.52 10.68
CA ILE A 410 7.19 19.41 9.42
C ILE A 410 7.70 20.46 8.43
N ALA A 411 7.90 21.73 8.84
CA ALA A 411 8.40 22.78 7.96
C ALA A 411 9.80 22.47 7.41
N LYS A 412 10.71 21.94 8.24
CA LYS A 412 12.03 21.46 7.78
C LYS A 412 11.91 20.36 6.73
N LEU A 413 11.02 19.39 6.95
CA LEU A 413 10.78 18.31 5.97
C LEU A 413 10.21 18.86 4.67
N GLN A 414 9.26 19.79 4.71
CA GLN A 414 8.69 20.43 3.52
C GLN A 414 9.75 21.19 2.70
N GLN A 415 10.64 21.94 3.36
CA GLN A 415 11.76 22.62 2.69
C GLN A 415 12.70 21.60 2.02
N LEU A 416 13.01 20.49 2.69
CA LEU A 416 13.85 19.44 2.12
C LEU A 416 13.18 18.80 0.89
N PHE A 417 11.88 18.53 0.95
CA PHE A 417 11.15 17.93 -0.17
C PHE A 417 11.11 18.86 -1.39
N LEU A 418 10.87 20.14 -1.18
CA LEU A 418 10.86 21.16 -2.24
C LEU A 418 12.26 21.42 -2.84
N GLY A 419 13.31 21.32 -2.02
CA GLY A 419 14.69 21.45 -2.47
C GLY A 419 15.23 20.25 -3.24
N ASN A 420 14.50 19.09 -3.19
CA ASN A 420 14.96 17.83 -3.78
C ASN A 420 13.85 17.24 -4.68
N THR A 421 13.67 17.80 -5.84
CA THR A 421 12.71 17.33 -6.83
C THR A 421 13.38 16.55 -7.96
N VAL A 422 12.62 15.72 -8.67
CA VAL A 422 13.06 14.98 -9.85
C VAL A 422 12.09 15.22 -11.01
N SER A 423 12.65 15.33 -12.23
CA SER A 423 11.83 15.47 -13.43
C SER A 423 11.13 14.16 -13.77
N SER A 424 9.81 14.20 -13.90
CA SER A 424 9.05 13.15 -14.56
C SER A 424 9.19 13.28 -16.06
N ARG A 425 9.60 12.21 -16.73
CA ARG A 425 9.69 12.17 -18.21
C ARG A 425 8.57 11.31 -18.74
N PRO A 426 7.43 11.89 -19.14
CA PRO A 426 6.33 11.12 -19.74
C PRO A 426 6.84 10.36 -20.99
N GLY A 427 6.42 9.12 -21.16
CA GLY A 427 6.81 8.31 -22.32
C GLY A 427 8.17 7.64 -22.24
N ARG A 428 8.93 7.77 -21.14
CA ARG A 428 10.15 6.99 -20.95
C ARG A 428 9.80 5.54 -20.56
N GLU A 429 9.81 4.66 -21.54
CA GLU A 429 9.75 3.22 -21.29
C GLU A 429 11.13 2.70 -20.87
N VAL A 430 11.23 2.16 -19.67
CA VAL A 430 12.42 1.42 -19.23
C VAL A 430 12.12 -0.05 -19.48
N PRO A 431 12.87 -0.75 -20.37
CA PRO A 431 12.67 -2.16 -20.61
C PRO A 431 12.72 -2.93 -19.28
N ARG A 432 11.71 -3.75 -18.99
CA ARG A 432 11.74 -4.66 -17.84
C ARG A 432 12.85 -5.68 -18.08
N LEU A 433 14.01 -5.48 -17.46
CA LEU A 433 15.01 -6.51 -17.39
C LEU A 433 14.44 -7.65 -16.53
N LYS A 434 14.06 -8.74 -17.19
CA LYS A 434 13.71 -10.00 -16.51
C LYS A 434 14.99 -10.50 -15.82
N GLN A 435 15.17 -10.16 -14.55
CA GLN A 435 16.22 -10.79 -13.75
C GLN A 435 15.90 -12.27 -13.63
N SER A 436 16.88 -13.14 -13.94
CA SER A 436 16.67 -14.57 -13.77
C SER A 436 16.40 -14.85 -12.28
N VAL A 437 15.39 -15.68 -12.01
CA VAL A 437 15.01 -16.09 -10.66
C VAL A 437 16.20 -16.72 -9.91
N TRP A 438 17.08 -17.38 -10.65
CA TRP A 438 18.31 -17.99 -10.15
C TRP A 438 19.31 -16.98 -9.55
N ARG A 439 19.56 -15.85 -10.22
CA ARG A 439 20.41 -14.78 -9.66
C ARG A 439 19.83 -14.24 -8.37
N SER A 440 18.51 -14.12 -8.30
CA SER A 440 17.84 -13.68 -7.06
C SER A 440 17.93 -14.72 -5.95
N TYR A 441 18.01 -16.03 -6.25
CA TYR A 441 18.09 -17.10 -5.25
C TYR A 441 19.44 -17.09 -4.52
N ARG A 442 20.57 -16.95 -5.21
CA ARG A 442 21.90 -16.84 -4.63
C ARG A 442 22.12 -15.51 -3.88
N TYR A 443 21.51 -14.45 -4.34
CA TYR A 443 21.54 -13.14 -3.70
C TYR A 443 20.24 -12.87 -2.96
N GLN A 444 19.92 -13.68 -1.97
CA GLN A 444 19.13 -13.12 -0.88
C GLN A 444 19.95 -11.97 -0.34
N ARG A 445 19.43 -10.75 -0.49
CA ARG A 445 19.95 -9.55 0.18
C ARG A 445 19.68 -9.64 1.69
N ASN A 446 20.00 -10.78 2.31
CA ASN A 446 20.21 -10.90 3.74
C ASN A 446 21.52 -10.23 4.15
N VAL A 447 22.25 -9.74 3.17
CA VAL A 447 23.47 -9.00 3.42
C VAL A 447 23.03 -7.57 3.60
N LYS A 448 22.92 -7.17 4.83
CA LYS A 448 23.13 -5.81 5.27
C LYS A 448 24.51 -5.34 4.78
N LYS A 449 24.68 -5.15 3.47
CA LYS A 449 25.81 -4.40 2.96
C LYS A 449 25.51 -2.96 3.30
N GLY A 450 25.93 -2.57 4.51
CA GLY A 450 26.15 -1.18 4.81
C GLY A 450 27.09 -0.68 3.72
N VAL A 451 26.64 0.25 2.92
CA VAL A 451 27.55 1.14 2.21
C VAL A 451 28.19 1.94 3.33
N PHE A 452 29.48 1.73 3.53
CA PHE A 452 30.30 2.58 4.37
C PHE A 452 30.33 3.99 3.81
#